data_388722878c50e778f1577cd4325adfcd
#
_entry.id   388722878c50e778f1577cd4325adfcd
#
_cell.length_a   1.000
_cell.length_b   1.000
_cell.length_c   1.000
_cell.angle_alpha   90.00
_cell.angle_beta   90.00
_cell.angle_gamma   90.00
#
_symmetry.space_group_name_H-M   'P 1'
#
loop_
_entity.id
_entity.type
_entity.pdbx_description
1 polymer ?
#
loop_
_entity_poly.entity_id
_entity_poly.type
_entity_poly.pdbx_seq_one_letter_code
_entity_poly.pdbx_strand_id
1 'polypeptide(L)'
;MNLPNKLTLTRIVLVPVFMIFVSLTSLDGIVDGNFNAIFYLLAGIVFAAASFTDYLDGHLARKWHMVTDFGKFADPLADKLLTTVAFIYMLRDGVCSPVVLCIILAREFAVSGLRMVAAGAKDGKVIAANMWGKVKTVLQMLSIIFYFFGTALSYRGTVDSVSIVVVVSIALCWLVAAVTAISGIKYLWDNRSFINTAK
;
A
#
# COMPACT_ATOMS: atom_id res chain seq x y z
N MET A 1 26.63 2.63 0.51
CA MET A 1 25.21 2.32 0.78
C MET A 1 25.00 0.82 0.60
N ASN A 2 24.46 0.18 1.61
CA ASN A 2 24.15 -1.25 1.58
C ASN A 2 22.99 -1.54 0.62
N LEU A 3 22.91 -2.77 0.09
CA LEU A 3 21.89 -3.15 -0.90
C LEU A 3 20.46 -2.87 -0.42
N PRO A 4 20.05 -3.21 0.83
CA PRO A 4 18.73 -2.85 1.35
C PRO A 4 18.42 -1.35 1.25
N ASN A 5 19.35 -0.49 1.68
CA ASN A 5 19.15 0.97 1.61
C ASN A 5 18.98 1.48 0.17
N LYS A 6 19.66 0.85 -0.82
CA LYS A 6 19.46 1.19 -2.24
C LYS A 6 18.06 0.84 -2.70
N LEU A 7 17.53 -0.31 -2.29
CA LEU A 7 16.18 -0.77 -2.66
C LEU A 7 15.10 0.12 -2.04
N THR A 8 15.26 0.51 -0.76
CA THR A 8 14.37 1.48 -0.11
C THR A 8 14.36 2.83 -0.84
N LEU A 9 15.56 3.34 -1.19
CA LEU A 9 15.67 4.59 -1.93
C LEU A 9 15.05 4.48 -3.33
N THR A 10 15.26 3.35 -4.02
CA THR A 10 14.62 3.08 -5.31
C THR A 10 13.10 3.14 -5.18
N ARG A 11 12.53 2.57 -4.12
CA ARG A 11 11.08 2.63 -3.87
C ARG A 11 10.60 4.06 -3.67
N ILE A 12 11.32 4.86 -2.88
CA ILE A 12 10.99 6.28 -2.68
C ILE A 12 10.97 7.04 -4.01
N VAL A 13 11.89 6.72 -4.93
CA VAL A 13 11.91 7.31 -6.28
C VAL A 13 10.80 6.76 -7.17
N LEU A 14 10.41 5.49 -7.03
CA LEU A 14 9.34 4.89 -7.81
C LEU A 14 7.96 5.47 -7.45
N VAL A 15 7.75 6.01 -6.25
CA VAL A 15 6.48 6.67 -5.88
C VAL A 15 6.20 7.89 -6.78
N PRO A 16 7.09 8.88 -6.91
CA PRO A 16 6.88 9.98 -7.87
C PRO A 16 6.70 9.51 -9.32
N VAL A 17 7.45 8.48 -9.75
CA VAL A 17 7.29 7.92 -11.10
C VAL A 17 5.89 7.34 -11.30
N PHE A 18 5.40 6.58 -10.32
CA PHE A 18 4.03 6.09 -10.30
C PHE A 18 3.02 7.24 -10.37
N MET A 19 3.20 8.29 -9.55
CA MET A 19 2.33 9.48 -9.55
C MET A 19 2.29 10.16 -10.92
N ILE A 20 3.43 10.30 -11.60
CA ILE A 20 3.49 10.88 -12.94
C ILE A 20 2.62 10.07 -13.91
N PHE A 21 2.80 8.75 -13.99
CA PHE A 21 2.02 7.93 -14.92
C PHE A 21 0.51 8.00 -14.61
N VAL A 22 0.11 7.94 -13.36
CA VAL A 22 -1.32 8.02 -13.02
C VAL A 22 -1.87 9.44 -13.22
N SER A 23 -1.07 10.49 -13.01
CA SER A 23 -1.52 11.86 -13.27
C SER A 23 -1.75 12.12 -14.75
N LEU A 24 -0.98 11.48 -15.63
CA LEU A 24 -1.16 11.58 -17.08
C LEU A 24 -2.48 10.98 -17.56
N THR A 25 -3.08 10.03 -16.82
CA THR A 25 -4.42 9.52 -17.13
C THR A 25 -5.54 10.54 -16.90
N SER A 26 -5.28 11.63 -16.18
CA SER A 26 -6.27 12.71 -15.93
C SER A 26 -6.40 13.71 -17.06
N LEU A 27 -5.63 13.57 -18.13
CA LEU A 27 -5.69 14.44 -19.30
C LEU A 27 -6.80 13.98 -20.27
N ASP A 28 -7.94 13.53 -19.72
CA ASP A 28 -9.11 13.12 -20.49
C ASP A 28 -9.58 14.26 -21.40
N GLY A 29 -9.79 13.94 -22.69
CA GLY A 29 -10.14 14.89 -23.75
C GLY A 29 -8.95 15.47 -24.52
N ILE A 30 -7.72 15.32 -24.05
CA ILE A 30 -6.49 15.73 -24.76
C ILE A 30 -5.74 14.49 -25.30
N VAL A 31 -5.94 13.32 -24.66
CA VAL A 31 -5.20 12.09 -24.97
C VAL A 31 -6.18 10.98 -25.35
N ASP A 32 -5.90 10.26 -26.44
CA ASP A 32 -6.70 9.12 -26.90
C ASP A 32 -6.77 8.00 -25.85
N GLY A 33 -7.88 7.26 -25.80
CA GLY A 33 -8.09 6.14 -24.85
C GLY A 33 -6.96 5.10 -24.85
N ASN A 34 -6.28 4.92 -25.98
CA ASN A 34 -5.11 4.05 -26.06
C ASN A 34 -3.93 4.53 -25.19
N PHE A 35 -3.72 5.84 -25.07
CA PHE A 35 -2.69 6.38 -24.20
C PHE A 35 -3.05 6.19 -22.73
N ASN A 36 -4.32 6.37 -22.35
CA ASN A 36 -4.78 6.10 -21.00
C ASN A 36 -4.53 4.65 -20.61
N ALA A 37 -4.83 3.69 -21.50
CA ALA A 37 -4.51 2.27 -21.29
C ALA A 37 -3.02 2.04 -21.00
N ILE A 38 -2.13 2.70 -21.76
CA ILE A 38 -0.68 2.57 -21.59
C ILE A 38 -0.26 3.16 -20.24
N PHE A 39 -0.78 4.32 -19.84
CA PHE A 39 -0.41 4.95 -18.58
C PHE A 39 -0.90 4.16 -17.36
N TYR A 40 -2.12 3.61 -17.38
CA TYR A 40 -2.59 2.69 -16.34
C TYR A 40 -1.74 1.42 -16.28
N LEU A 41 -1.33 0.87 -17.44
CA LEU A 41 -0.45 -0.29 -17.50
C LEU A 41 0.93 0.01 -16.89
N LEU A 42 1.54 1.13 -17.29
CA LEU A 42 2.85 1.54 -16.76
C LEU A 42 2.78 1.81 -15.26
N ALA A 43 1.74 2.48 -14.78
CA ALA A 43 1.51 2.68 -13.36
C ALA A 43 1.38 1.34 -12.61
N GLY A 44 0.61 0.39 -13.14
CA GLY A 44 0.49 -0.95 -12.58
C GLY A 44 1.82 -1.69 -12.51
N ILE A 45 2.65 -1.62 -13.56
CA ILE A 45 3.99 -2.21 -13.59
C ILE A 45 4.91 -1.57 -12.55
N VAL A 46 4.92 -0.24 -12.46
CA VAL A 46 5.74 0.49 -11.46
C VAL A 46 5.31 0.13 -10.04
N PHE A 47 3.99 0.08 -9.78
CA PHE A 47 3.47 -0.32 -8.48
C PHE A 47 3.86 -1.76 -8.13
N ALA A 48 3.69 -2.71 -9.07
CA ALA A 48 4.05 -4.11 -8.86
C ALA A 48 5.55 -4.29 -8.64
N ALA A 49 6.40 -3.60 -9.41
CA ALA A 49 7.85 -3.61 -9.24
C ALA A 49 8.27 -3.06 -7.89
N ALA A 50 7.70 -1.91 -7.46
CA ALA A 50 7.99 -1.31 -6.17
C ALA A 50 7.54 -2.22 -5.00
N SER A 51 6.37 -2.85 -5.10
CA SER A 51 5.87 -3.81 -4.11
C SER A 51 6.72 -5.08 -4.05
N PHE A 52 7.19 -5.57 -5.18
CA PHE A 52 8.09 -6.72 -5.24
C PHE A 52 9.47 -6.41 -4.65
N THR A 53 9.97 -5.20 -4.88
CA THR A 53 11.22 -4.71 -4.28
C THR A 53 11.14 -4.71 -2.75
N ASP A 54 9.99 -4.30 -2.17
CA ASP A 54 9.74 -4.35 -0.73
C ASP A 54 9.82 -5.77 -0.15
N TYR A 55 9.20 -6.72 -0.84
CA TYR A 55 9.27 -8.14 -0.44
C TYR A 55 10.70 -8.67 -0.44
N LEU A 56 11.49 -8.32 -1.47
CA LEU A 56 12.89 -8.71 -1.57
C LEU A 56 13.75 -8.08 -0.47
N ASP A 57 13.57 -6.78 -0.19
CA ASP A 57 14.31 -6.07 0.85
C ASP A 57 14.12 -6.69 2.22
N GLY A 58 12.89 -6.91 2.61
CA GLY A 58 12.58 -7.51 3.89
C GLY A 58 13.13 -8.93 4.05
N HIS A 59 13.28 -9.66 2.95
CA HIS A 59 13.88 -11.01 2.96
C HIS A 59 15.41 -10.96 3.02
N LEU A 60 16.05 -10.12 2.19
CA LEU A 60 17.51 -10.00 2.13
C LEU A 60 18.10 -9.33 3.39
N ALA A 61 17.48 -8.28 3.89
CA ALA A 61 17.95 -7.58 5.09
C ALA A 61 18.00 -8.51 6.31
N ARG A 62 16.98 -9.38 6.46
CA ARG A 62 16.96 -10.41 7.51
C ARG A 62 18.02 -11.47 7.32
N LYS A 63 18.25 -11.92 6.07
CA LYS A 63 19.22 -12.98 5.76
C LYS A 63 20.66 -12.51 5.95
N TRP A 64 20.95 -11.23 5.71
CA TRP A 64 22.32 -10.71 5.75
C TRP A 64 22.64 -9.91 7.01
N HIS A 65 21.71 -9.79 7.96
CA HIS A 65 21.88 -9.02 9.20
C HIS A 65 22.34 -7.56 8.99
N MET A 66 22.07 -6.98 7.82
CA MET A 66 22.48 -5.63 7.43
C MET A 66 21.34 -4.63 7.62
N VAL A 67 20.89 -4.49 8.86
CA VAL A 67 19.83 -3.53 9.19
C VAL A 67 20.48 -2.21 9.60
N THR A 68 20.20 -1.13 8.85
CA THR A 68 20.67 0.23 9.16
C THR A 68 19.57 1.03 9.86
N ASP A 69 19.95 2.03 10.66
CA ASP A 69 18.96 2.88 11.35
C ASP A 69 18.14 3.73 10.35
N PHE A 70 18.75 4.13 9.23
CA PHE A 70 18.03 4.76 8.12
C PHE A 70 16.99 3.82 7.50
N GLY A 71 17.34 2.56 7.23
CA GLY A 71 16.41 1.56 6.70
C GLY A 71 15.24 1.31 7.65
N LYS A 72 15.50 1.15 8.94
CA LYS A 72 14.44 0.96 9.97
C LYS A 72 13.39 2.07 9.96
N PHE A 73 13.80 3.31 9.64
CA PHE A 73 12.91 4.47 9.56
C PHE A 73 12.24 4.59 8.18
N ALA A 74 13.03 4.45 7.10
CA ALA A 74 12.60 4.73 5.73
C ALA A 74 11.70 3.61 5.15
N ASP A 75 11.95 2.33 5.46
CA ASP A 75 11.19 1.21 4.94
C ASP A 75 9.69 1.27 5.28
N PRO A 76 9.29 1.43 6.58
CA PRO A 76 7.88 1.54 6.94
C PRO A 76 7.20 2.76 6.34
N LEU A 77 7.95 3.83 6.06
CA LEU A 77 7.41 5.04 5.46
C LEU A 77 7.18 4.87 3.96
N ALA A 78 8.17 4.34 3.26
CA ALA A 78 8.10 4.12 1.81
C ALA A 78 6.99 3.14 1.40
N ASP A 79 6.84 2.02 2.15
CA ASP A 79 5.76 1.05 1.94
C ASP A 79 4.38 1.69 2.06
N LYS A 80 4.15 2.45 3.13
CA LYS A 80 2.86 3.11 3.35
C LYS A 80 2.59 4.23 2.36
N LEU A 81 3.62 4.96 1.94
CA LEU A 81 3.48 6.04 0.99
C LEU A 81 3.00 5.51 -0.37
N LEU A 82 3.60 4.44 -0.88
CA LEU A 82 3.22 3.84 -2.17
C LEU A 82 1.76 3.38 -2.17
N THR A 83 1.35 2.61 -1.18
CA THR A 83 -0.04 2.09 -1.09
C THR A 83 -1.05 3.20 -0.85
N THR A 84 -0.73 4.20 -0.01
CA THR A 84 -1.59 5.35 0.24
C THR A 84 -1.81 6.17 -1.02
N VAL A 85 -0.74 6.47 -1.76
CA VAL A 85 -0.82 7.20 -3.03
C VAL A 85 -1.68 6.44 -4.04
N ALA A 86 -1.51 5.12 -4.16
CA ALA A 86 -2.34 4.31 -5.05
C ALA A 86 -3.83 4.41 -4.69
N PHE A 87 -4.21 4.31 -3.40
CA PHE A 87 -5.60 4.47 -2.97
C PHE A 87 -6.14 5.89 -3.17
N ILE A 88 -5.30 6.94 -3.07
CA ILE A 88 -5.70 8.32 -3.37
C ILE A 88 -6.08 8.43 -4.85
N TYR A 89 -5.32 7.83 -5.76
CA TYR A 89 -5.69 7.83 -7.18
C TYR A 89 -6.93 6.99 -7.46
N MET A 90 -7.09 5.83 -6.82
CA MET A 90 -8.34 5.05 -6.88
C MET A 90 -9.54 5.83 -6.33
N LEU A 91 -9.34 6.73 -5.34
CA LEU A 91 -10.35 7.64 -4.84
C LEU A 91 -10.69 8.72 -5.87
N ARG A 92 -9.70 9.33 -6.51
CA ARG A 92 -9.88 10.28 -7.62
C ARG A 92 -10.75 9.66 -8.73
N ASP A 93 -10.48 8.42 -9.07
CA ASP A 93 -11.17 7.69 -10.13
C ASP A 93 -12.55 7.15 -9.71
N GLY A 94 -13.01 7.47 -8.48
CA GLY A 94 -14.32 7.08 -7.95
C GLY A 94 -14.45 5.61 -7.53
N VAL A 95 -13.36 4.85 -7.53
CA VAL A 95 -13.34 3.41 -7.21
C VAL A 95 -13.16 3.16 -5.71
N CYS A 96 -12.38 4.00 -5.04
CA CYS A 96 -12.21 3.95 -3.60
C CYS A 96 -13.09 5.00 -2.91
N SER A 97 -13.80 4.63 -1.84
CA SER A 97 -14.54 5.59 -1.03
C SER A 97 -13.59 6.34 -0.06
N PRO A 98 -13.83 7.64 0.25
CA PRO A 98 -13.11 8.35 1.31
C PRO A 98 -13.14 7.59 2.65
N VAL A 99 -14.26 6.95 2.97
CA VAL A 99 -14.43 6.15 4.21
C VAL A 99 -13.46 4.97 4.22
N VAL A 100 -13.32 4.25 3.10
CA VAL A 100 -12.38 3.15 2.96
C VAL A 100 -10.95 3.62 3.19
N LEU A 101 -10.55 4.72 2.55
CA LEU A 101 -9.22 5.29 2.71
C LEU A 101 -8.97 5.71 4.16
N CYS A 102 -9.92 6.35 4.82
CA CYS A 102 -9.80 6.74 6.23
C CYS A 102 -9.62 5.51 7.14
N ILE A 103 -10.36 4.42 6.93
CA ILE A 103 -10.21 3.18 7.71
C ILE A 103 -8.81 2.60 7.54
N ILE A 104 -8.32 2.55 6.29
CA ILE A 104 -6.98 2.05 6.00
C ILE A 104 -5.92 2.89 6.72
N LEU A 105 -5.96 4.22 6.56
CA LEU A 105 -4.97 5.12 7.16
C LEU A 105 -5.02 5.11 8.68
N ALA A 106 -6.22 5.17 9.28
CA ALA A 106 -6.38 5.13 10.73
C ALA A 106 -5.72 3.87 11.33
N ARG A 107 -5.94 2.71 10.71
CA ARG A 107 -5.31 1.47 11.15
C ARG A 107 -3.79 1.49 10.96
N GLU A 108 -3.30 1.99 9.82
CA GLU A 108 -1.85 2.07 9.57
C GLU A 108 -1.15 2.90 10.63
N PHE A 109 -1.72 4.06 10.95
CA PHE A 109 -1.15 4.95 11.98
C PHE A 109 -1.28 4.36 13.38
N ALA A 110 -2.45 3.82 13.74
CA ALA A 110 -2.68 3.24 15.06
C ALA A 110 -1.71 2.08 15.36
N VAL A 111 -1.57 1.14 14.42
CA VAL A 111 -0.68 -0.02 14.60
C VAL A 111 0.79 0.40 14.60
N SER A 112 1.17 1.38 13.78
CA SER A 112 2.56 1.87 13.75
C SER A 112 2.91 2.66 15.00
N GLY A 113 2.00 3.52 15.45
CA GLY A 113 2.15 4.27 16.71
C GLY A 113 2.32 3.33 17.90
N LEU A 114 1.45 2.30 18.00
CA LEU A 114 1.56 1.32 19.09
C LEU A 114 2.91 0.55 19.06
N ARG A 115 3.40 0.20 17.87
CA ARG A 115 4.72 -0.44 17.74
C ARG A 115 5.86 0.49 18.16
N MET A 116 5.77 1.78 17.82
CA MET A 116 6.78 2.77 18.25
C MET A 116 6.78 2.95 19.76
N VAL A 117 5.61 3.04 20.39
CA VAL A 117 5.47 3.13 21.85
C VAL A 117 6.05 1.88 22.53
N ALA A 118 5.69 0.70 22.04
CA ALA A 118 6.20 -0.56 22.59
C ALA A 118 7.72 -0.73 22.45
N ALA A 119 8.29 -0.28 21.34
CA ALA A 119 9.75 -0.33 21.12
C ALA A 119 10.50 0.68 22.00
N GLY A 120 9.89 1.81 22.34
CA GLY A 120 10.45 2.85 23.23
C GLY A 120 10.25 2.57 24.73
N ALA A 121 9.47 1.55 25.10
CA ALA A 121 9.28 1.16 26.50
C ALA A 121 10.57 0.59 27.10
N LYS A 122 10.73 0.71 28.45
CA LYS A 122 11.95 0.27 29.17
C LYS A 122 12.33 -1.19 28.90
N ASP A 123 11.33 -2.06 28.59
CA ASP A 123 11.55 -3.47 28.27
C ASP A 123 11.78 -3.74 26.77
N GLY A 124 11.75 -2.71 25.91
CA GLY A 124 12.09 -2.78 24.50
C GLY A 124 11.39 -3.87 23.69
N LYS A 125 10.10 -4.17 24.01
CA LYS A 125 9.41 -5.32 23.45
C LYS A 125 8.96 -5.06 22.02
N VAL A 126 9.53 -5.79 21.06
CA VAL A 126 9.11 -5.74 19.65
C VAL A 126 7.84 -6.55 19.47
N ILE A 127 6.72 -5.88 19.23
CA ILE A 127 5.44 -6.56 18.95
C ILE A 127 5.46 -7.12 17.52
N ALA A 128 5.35 -8.44 17.41
CA ALA A 128 5.35 -9.14 16.13
C ALA A 128 4.10 -8.82 15.28
N ALA A 129 4.24 -8.95 13.96
CA ALA A 129 3.12 -8.81 13.04
C ALA A 129 2.15 -10.00 13.20
N ASN A 130 0.86 -9.70 13.36
CA ASN A 130 -0.20 -10.70 13.39
C ASN A 130 -0.47 -11.22 11.96
N MET A 131 -0.92 -12.49 11.83
CA MET A 131 -1.31 -13.09 10.54
C MET A 131 -2.36 -12.27 9.80
N TRP A 132 -3.35 -11.70 10.50
CA TRP A 132 -4.34 -10.80 9.92
C TRP A 132 -3.73 -9.55 9.26
N GLY A 133 -2.62 -9.06 9.81
CA GLY A 133 -1.87 -7.97 9.21
C GLY A 133 -1.19 -8.36 7.90
N LYS A 134 -0.72 -9.61 7.76
CA LYS A 134 -0.15 -10.12 6.52
C LYS A 134 -1.21 -10.28 5.43
N VAL A 135 -2.35 -10.90 5.78
CA VAL A 135 -3.49 -11.07 4.86
C VAL A 135 -3.98 -9.71 4.35
N LYS A 136 -4.14 -8.72 5.24
CA LYS A 136 -4.53 -7.36 4.87
C LYS A 136 -3.57 -6.77 3.83
N THR A 137 -2.25 -6.86 4.05
CA THR A 137 -1.25 -6.28 3.15
C THR A 137 -1.29 -6.93 1.76
N VAL A 138 -1.37 -8.26 1.70
CA VAL A 138 -1.49 -8.99 0.43
C VAL A 138 -2.77 -8.61 -0.30
N LEU A 139 -3.91 -8.58 0.38
CA LEU A 139 -5.19 -8.22 -0.21
C LEU A 139 -5.18 -6.79 -0.75
N GLN A 140 -4.56 -5.87 -0.02
CA GLN A 140 -4.40 -4.47 -0.41
C GLN A 140 -3.57 -4.33 -1.69
N MET A 141 -2.42 -5.01 -1.76
CA MET A 141 -1.57 -5.01 -2.96
C MET A 141 -2.28 -5.62 -4.17
N LEU A 142 -2.96 -6.76 -3.99
CA LEU A 142 -3.71 -7.41 -5.05
C LEU A 142 -4.86 -6.55 -5.57
N SER A 143 -5.57 -5.85 -4.69
CA SER A 143 -6.65 -4.93 -5.09
C SER A 143 -6.14 -3.78 -5.95
N ILE A 144 -4.99 -3.20 -5.60
CA ILE A 144 -4.38 -2.12 -6.37
C ILE A 144 -3.91 -2.63 -7.73
N ILE A 145 -3.20 -3.76 -7.76
CA ILE A 145 -2.72 -4.40 -8.99
C ILE A 145 -3.90 -4.71 -9.91
N PHE A 146 -4.95 -5.36 -9.38
CA PHE A 146 -6.16 -5.67 -10.15
C PHE A 146 -6.77 -4.42 -10.76
N TYR A 147 -6.88 -3.32 -9.98
CA TYR A 147 -7.46 -2.08 -10.47
C TYR A 147 -6.65 -1.51 -11.64
N PHE A 148 -5.34 -1.32 -11.50
CA PHE A 148 -4.52 -0.69 -12.55
C PHE A 148 -4.43 -1.53 -13.81
N PHE A 149 -4.20 -2.84 -13.70
CA PHE A 149 -4.14 -3.73 -14.87
C PHE A 149 -5.53 -3.95 -15.48
N GLY A 150 -6.57 -4.12 -14.67
CA GLY A 150 -7.95 -4.27 -15.14
C GLY A 150 -8.42 -3.04 -15.91
N THR A 151 -8.14 -1.84 -15.38
CA THR A 151 -8.47 -0.57 -16.05
C THR A 151 -7.70 -0.44 -17.37
N ALA A 152 -6.40 -0.75 -17.39
CA ALA A 152 -5.61 -0.73 -18.62
C ALA A 152 -6.17 -1.65 -19.71
N LEU A 153 -6.62 -2.85 -19.34
CA LEU A 153 -7.25 -3.80 -20.26
C LEU A 153 -8.62 -3.31 -20.71
N SER A 154 -9.40 -2.69 -19.82
CA SER A 154 -10.75 -2.20 -20.11
C SER A 154 -10.78 -1.10 -21.16
N TYR A 155 -9.76 -0.25 -21.23
CA TYR A 155 -9.64 0.76 -22.27
C TYR A 155 -9.50 0.18 -23.70
N ARG A 156 -9.13 -1.11 -23.81
CA ARG A 156 -9.03 -1.85 -25.08
C ARG A 156 -10.23 -2.77 -25.33
N GLY A 157 -11.11 -2.88 -24.34
CA GLY A 157 -12.24 -3.80 -24.36
C GLY A 157 -13.58 -3.13 -24.69
N THR A 158 -14.66 -3.82 -24.35
CA THR A 158 -16.02 -3.31 -24.45
C THR A 158 -16.39 -2.45 -23.25
N VAL A 159 -17.47 -1.67 -23.36
CA VAL A 159 -18.02 -0.86 -22.25
C VAL A 159 -18.36 -1.74 -21.03
N ASP A 160 -18.81 -2.97 -21.24
CA ASP A 160 -19.12 -3.93 -20.18
C ASP A 160 -17.86 -4.30 -19.37
N SER A 161 -16.71 -4.41 -20.04
CA SER A 161 -15.43 -4.70 -19.36
C SER A 161 -15.04 -3.61 -18.36
N VAL A 162 -15.28 -2.33 -18.69
CA VAL A 162 -15.02 -1.19 -17.80
C VAL A 162 -15.91 -1.29 -16.56
N SER A 163 -17.21 -1.53 -16.76
CA SER A 163 -18.17 -1.63 -15.65
C SER A 163 -17.83 -2.76 -14.69
N ILE A 164 -17.42 -3.92 -15.20
CA ILE A 164 -17.02 -5.07 -14.37
C ILE A 164 -15.78 -4.74 -13.53
N VAL A 165 -14.74 -4.16 -14.14
CA VAL A 165 -13.51 -3.81 -13.41
C VAL A 165 -13.80 -2.81 -12.30
N VAL A 166 -14.61 -1.78 -12.57
CA VAL A 166 -14.99 -0.77 -11.56
C VAL A 166 -15.75 -1.42 -10.40
N VAL A 167 -16.79 -2.22 -10.69
CA VAL A 167 -17.60 -2.89 -9.66
C VAL A 167 -16.76 -3.83 -8.79
N VAL A 168 -15.93 -4.66 -9.41
CA VAL A 168 -15.04 -5.58 -8.69
C VAL A 168 -14.02 -4.80 -7.85
N SER A 169 -13.46 -3.71 -8.38
CA SER A 169 -12.51 -2.90 -7.63
C SER A 169 -13.13 -2.20 -6.42
N ILE A 170 -14.37 -1.70 -6.55
CA ILE A 170 -15.13 -1.15 -5.42
C ILE A 170 -15.36 -2.23 -4.35
N ALA A 171 -15.79 -3.42 -4.76
CA ALA A 171 -15.98 -4.55 -3.83
C ALA A 171 -14.69 -4.94 -3.11
N LEU A 172 -13.57 -4.99 -3.84
CA LEU A 172 -12.24 -5.25 -3.27
C LEU A 172 -11.81 -4.16 -2.29
N CYS A 173 -12.05 -2.88 -2.58
CA CYS A 173 -11.77 -1.78 -1.68
C CYS A 173 -12.52 -1.92 -0.34
N TRP A 174 -13.81 -2.25 -0.37
CA TRP A 174 -14.59 -2.49 0.84
C TRP A 174 -14.14 -3.75 1.60
N LEU A 175 -13.77 -4.82 0.88
CA LEU A 175 -13.21 -6.01 1.49
C LEU A 175 -11.88 -5.70 2.20
N VAL A 176 -11.00 -4.92 1.56
CA VAL A 176 -9.75 -4.42 2.17
C VAL A 176 -10.05 -3.62 3.43
N ALA A 177 -11.04 -2.71 3.40
CA ALA A 177 -11.43 -1.93 4.57
C ALA A 177 -11.91 -2.81 5.72
N ALA A 178 -12.77 -3.79 5.45
CA ALA A 178 -13.30 -4.71 6.46
C ALA A 178 -12.19 -5.54 7.11
N VAL A 179 -11.32 -6.17 6.31
CA VAL A 179 -10.17 -6.94 6.81
C VAL A 179 -9.20 -6.05 7.58
N THR A 180 -9.00 -4.82 7.12
CA THR A 180 -8.13 -3.83 7.78
C THR A 180 -8.68 -3.42 9.14
N ALA A 181 -9.98 -3.14 9.24
CA ALA A 181 -10.64 -2.80 10.49
C ALA A 181 -10.56 -3.96 11.51
N ILE A 182 -10.92 -5.17 11.10
CA ILE A 182 -10.85 -6.36 11.93
C ILE A 182 -9.42 -6.60 12.43
N SER A 183 -8.44 -6.54 11.52
CA SER A 183 -7.02 -6.69 11.86
C SER A 183 -6.54 -5.63 12.84
N GLY A 184 -7.00 -4.38 12.68
CA GLY A 184 -6.64 -3.27 13.55
C GLY A 184 -7.22 -3.42 14.95
N ILE A 185 -8.52 -3.69 15.05
CA ILE A 185 -9.23 -3.88 16.33
C ILE A 185 -8.59 -5.04 17.10
N LYS A 186 -8.39 -6.19 16.45
CA LYS A 186 -7.75 -7.34 17.07
C LYS A 186 -6.34 -7.01 17.57
N TYR A 187 -5.53 -6.32 16.75
CA TYR A 187 -4.18 -5.94 17.12
C TYR A 187 -4.13 -5.01 18.34
N LEU A 188 -5.00 -4.00 18.39
CA LEU A 188 -5.11 -3.08 19.53
C LEU A 188 -5.60 -3.80 20.79
N TRP A 189 -6.56 -4.69 20.64
CA TRP A 189 -7.10 -5.48 21.75
C TRP A 189 -6.05 -6.42 22.37
N ASP A 190 -5.33 -7.14 21.52
CA ASP A 190 -4.28 -8.07 21.96
C ASP A 190 -3.11 -7.36 22.66
N ASN A 191 -2.88 -6.08 22.35
CA ASN A 191 -1.78 -5.28 22.87
C ASN A 191 -2.22 -4.13 23.79
N ARG A 192 -3.43 -4.18 24.33
CA ARG A 192 -4.00 -3.12 25.19
C ARG A 192 -3.19 -2.83 26.46
N SER A 193 -2.41 -3.79 26.95
CA SER A 193 -1.55 -3.60 28.12
C SER A 193 -0.50 -2.48 27.90
N PHE A 194 0.01 -2.33 26.68
CA PHE A 194 0.96 -1.25 26.36
C PHE A 194 0.30 0.14 26.33
N ILE A 195 -1.02 0.22 26.12
CA ILE A 195 -1.77 1.46 26.14
C ILE A 195 -1.99 1.93 27.60
N ASN A 196 -2.17 0.99 28.53
CA ASN A 196 -2.44 1.27 29.93
C ASN A 196 -1.17 1.54 30.76
N THR A 197 0.00 1.14 30.31
CA THR A 197 1.29 1.35 31.01
C THR A 197 1.96 2.70 30.69
N ALA A 198 1.35 3.53 29.84
CA ALA A 198 1.81 4.89 29.55
C ALA A 198 1.39 5.92 30.64
N LYS A 199 1.38 5.49 31.92
CA LYS A 199 1.27 6.38 33.09
C LYS A 199 2.59 6.47 33.82
#